data_8d121927e880c335b49c36763230f9ba
#
_entry.id   8d121927e880c335b49c36763230f9ba
#
_cell.length_a   1.000
_cell.length_b   1.000
_cell.length_c   1.000
_cell.angle_alpha   90.00
_cell.angle_beta   90.00
_cell.angle_gamma   90.00
#
_symmetry.space_group_name_H-M   'P 1'
#
loop_
_entity.id
_entity.type
_entity.pdbx_description
1 polymer ?
#
loop_
_entity_poly.entity_id
_entity_poly.type
_entity_poly.pdbx_seq_one_letter_code
_entity_poly.pdbx_strand_id
1 'polypeptide(L)'
;MPLKIFKSYTKSSRGTVLVNRKNLWKGKSLKTLTFGKNSTGGRNNAGRITSRSKGAGHKQKYRSIDFHRKKDDIKAKIERIEYDPNRSAYVALIKYEDGIMNYIIAPNKLHVGDEIVSGRNKEIKIGNCMQLSDIPMGTDIHNIEMVPNGGGKLVRSAGASAQISGADENYCIIKLSSGEIRKILNTARATIGSVSNTDHQNIKIGKAGRNRWKGKRPSVRGVAMNPVDHPHGGGEGKTSGGRSPVSPWCQSAKGLKTRKNKVTNKYIISRRKKSK
;
A
#
# COMPACT_ATOMS: atom_id res chain seq x y z
N MET A 1 14.94 -6.53 6.69
CA MET A 1 14.94 -6.86 8.13
C MET A 1 14.70 -8.34 8.29
N PRO A 2 15.38 -9.08 9.16
CA PRO A 2 15.18 -10.52 9.27
C PRO A 2 13.78 -10.83 9.82
N LEU A 3 13.18 -11.89 9.28
CA LEU A 3 11.92 -12.43 9.77
C LEU A 3 12.13 -13.08 11.15
N LYS A 4 11.16 -12.92 12.04
CA LYS A 4 11.09 -13.62 13.31
C LYS A 4 10.19 -14.85 13.15
N ILE A 5 10.80 -16.03 13.14
CA ILE A 5 10.10 -17.31 13.14
C ILE A 5 9.85 -17.71 14.60
N PHE A 6 8.63 -18.07 14.93
CA PHE A 6 8.27 -18.49 16.28
C PHE A 6 8.42 -20.01 16.42
N LYS A 7 8.92 -20.45 17.56
CA LYS A 7 8.99 -21.87 17.91
C LYS A 7 7.58 -22.46 18.03
N SER A 8 7.41 -23.71 17.64
CA SER A 8 6.10 -24.37 17.49
C SER A 8 5.56 -24.96 18.81
N TYR A 9 5.64 -24.22 19.91
CA TYR A 9 5.18 -24.71 21.23
C TYR A 9 3.66 -24.81 21.34
N THR A 10 2.91 -23.96 20.64
CA THR A 10 1.45 -23.92 20.71
C THR A 10 0.83 -23.86 19.32
N LYS A 11 -0.46 -24.17 19.21
CA LYS A 11 -1.21 -24.06 17.96
C LYS A 11 -1.13 -22.65 17.37
N SER A 12 -1.07 -21.62 18.22
CA SER A 12 -1.01 -20.21 17.79
C SER A 12 0.39 -19.74 17.38
N SER A 13 1.46 -20.38 17.86
CA SER A 13 2.84 -20.09 17.45
C SER A 13 3.31 -20.93 16.27
N ARG A 14 2.69 -22.11 16.05
CA ARG A 14 3.01 -22.96 14.90
C ARG A 14 2.81 -22.23 13.59
N GLY A 15 3.85 -22.15 12.78
CA GLY A 15 3.82 -21.48 11.48
C GLY A 15 3.67 -19.96 11.54
N THR A 16 3.83 -19.32 12.72
CA THR A 16 3.85 -17.86 12.83
C THR A 16 5.20 -17.32 12.40
N VAL A 17 5.19 -16.43 11.39
CA VAL A 17 6.36 -15.69 10.93
C VAL A 17 6.01 -14.22 10.88
N LEU A 18 6.76 -13.37 11.55
CA LEU A 18 6.53 -11.92 11.60
C LEU A 18 7.79 -11.17 11.23
N VAL A 19 7.62 -9.95 10.75
CA VAL A 19 8.75 -9.03 10.54
C VAL A 19 9.31 -8.58 11.88
N ASN A 20 10.63 -8.59 12.00
CA ASN A 20 11.33 -8.06 13.17
C ASN A 20 11.34 -6.52 13.11
N ARG A 21 10.90 -5.88 14.18
CA ARG A 21 10.79 -4.41 14.30
C ARG A 21 11.78 -3.81 15.30
N LYS A 22 12.85 -4.51 15.63
CA LYS A 22 13.80 -4.05 16.65
C LYS A 22 14.43 -2.69 16.32
N ASN A 23 14.70 -2.44 15.04
CA ASN A 23 15.35 -1.23 14.54
C ASN A 23 14.41 -0.04 14.33
N LEU A 24 13.11 -0.20 14.59
CA LEU A 24 12.16 0.89 14.48
C LEU A 24 12.02 1.62 15.80
N TRP A 25 11.65 2.90 15.70
CA TRP A 25 11.35 3.72 16.87
C TRP A 25 10.25 3.08 17.72
N LYS A 26 10.49 2.98 19.03
CA LYS A 26 9.56 2.36 19.98
C LYS A 26 8.72 3.38 20.74
N GLY A 27 9.07 4.66 20.67
CA GLY A 27 8.36 5.74 21.36
C GLY A 27 7.04 6.12 20.71
N LYS A 28 6.41 7.15 21.26
CA LYS A 28 5.15 7.70 20.74
C LYS A 28 5.36 8.44 19.42
N SER A 29 4.33 8.41 18.57
CA SER A 29 4.30 9.24 17.34
C SER A 29 4.16 10.72 17.68
N LEU A 30 4.56 11.60 16.78
CA LEU A 30 4.42 13.06 16.93
C LEU A 30 2.93 13.44 17.02
N LYS A 31 2.52 14.08 18.11
CA LYS A 31 1.10 14.38 18.38
C LYS A 31 0.49 15.31 17.34
N THR A 32 1.22 16.33 16.90
CA THR A 32 0.78 17.33 15.93
C THR A 32 0.42 16.74 14.55
N LEU A 33 1.07 15.64 14.17
CA LEU A 33 0.85 14.95 12.90
C LEU A 33 0.04 13.66 13.04
N THR A 34 -0.60 13.43 14.19
CA THR A 34 -1.39 12.20 14.42
C THR A 34 -2.75 12.52 15.01
N PHE A 35 -3.78 11.87 14.48
CA PHE A 35 -5.15 11.98 14.96
C PHE A 35 -5.81 10.60 15.13
N GLY A 36 -6.87 10.56 15.91
CA GLY A 36 -7.65 9.35 16.15
C GLY A 36 -8.31 8.87 14.86
N LYS A 37 -8.37 7.56 14.67
CA LYS A 37 -9.09 6.95 13.56
C LYS A 37 -10.19 6.06 14.10
N ASN A 38 -11.44 6.47 13.91
CA ASN A 38 -12.60 5.65 14.21
C ASN A 38 -12.81 4.59 13.14
N SER A 39 -13.28 3.42 13.55
CA SER A 39 -13.62 2.33 12.63
C SER A 39 -15.14 2.27 12.46
N THR A 40 -15.61 2.33 11.22
CA THR A 40 -17.04 2.20 10.89
C THR A 40 -17.52 0.74 10.86
N GLY A 41 -16.61 -0.22 10.99
CA GLY A 41 -16.94 -1.65 10.90
C GLY A 41 -17.55 -2.05 9.54
N GLY A 42 -17.29 -1.28 8.50
CA GLY A 42 -17.83 -1.52 7.14
C GLY A 42 -19.26 -1.00 6.92
N ARG A 43 -19.75 -0.12 7.82
CA ARG A 43 -21.08 0.52 7.70
C ARG A 43 -20.96 1.87 7.00
N ASN A 44 -22.00 2.27 6.29
CA ASN A 44 -22.15 3.60 5.71
C ASN A 44 -22.77 4.57 6.75
N ASN A 45 -23.10 5.80 6.33
CA ASN A 45 -23.77 6.82 7.14
C ASN A 45 -25.16 6.38 7.63
N ALA A 46 -25.87 5.54 6.87
CA ALA A 46 -27.18 4.98 7.23
C ALA A 46 -27.07 3.70 8.10
N GLY A 47 -25.87 3.33 8.59
CA GLY A 47 -25.65 2.14 9.40
C GLY A 47 -25.70 0.81 8.65
N ARG A 48 -25.93 0.81 7.34
CA ARG A 48 -25.99 -0.41 6.51
C ARG A 48 -24.59 -0.93 6.17
N ILE A 49 -24.42 -2.24 6.14
CA ILE A 49 -23.16 -2.89 5.77
C ILE A 49 -22.91 -2.74 4.27
N THR A 50 -22.00 -1.88 3.89
CA THR A 50 -21.54 -1.69 2.49
C THR A 50 -20.25 -2.42 2.18
N SER A 51 -19.47 -2.78 3.19
CA SER A 51 -18.25 -3.56 3.06
C SER A 51 -18.27 -4.74 4.02
N ARG A 52 -18.49 -5.93 3.50
CA ARG A 52 -18.60 -7.18 4.29
C ARG A 52 -17.27 -7.55 4.96
N SER A 53 -17.35 -8.36 6.00
CA SER A 53 -16.21 -8.96 6.72
C SER A 53 -15.21 -7.92 7.29
N LYS A 54 -15.69 -6.71 7.64
CA LYS A 54 -14.93 -5.70 8.37
C LYS A 54 -15.44 -5.57 9.82
N GLY A 55 -14.50 -5.41 10.75
CA GLY A 55 -14.76 -5.14 12.16
C GLY A 55 -13.91 -3.97 12.63
N ALA A 56 -14.06 -3.59 13.90
CA ALA A 56 -13.31 -2.47 14.48
C ALA A 56 -11.80 -2.74 14.52
N GLY A 57 -11.40 -3.94 14.95
CA GLY A 57 -9.98 -4.24 15.18
C GLY A 57 -9.41 -3.47 16.38
N HIS A 58 -8.08 -3.45 16.48
CA HIS A 58 -7.37 -2.67 17.50
C HIS A 58 -7.47 -1.16 17.20
N LYS A 59 -7.65 -0.32 18.22
CA LYS A 59 -7.67 1.15 18.10
C LYS A 59 -6.36 1.65 17.48
N GLN A 60 -6.46 2.51 16.49
CA GLN A 60 -5.31 3.01 15.71
C GLN A 60 -5.33 4.53 15.64
N LYS A 61 -4.14 5.12 15.61
CA LYS A 61 -3.93 6.53 15.26
C LYS A 61 -3.51 6.60 13.80
N TYR A 62 -4.03 7.59 13.08
CA TYR A 62 -3.62 7.89 11.71
C TYR A 62 -2.50 8.93 11.74
N ARG A 63 -1.46 8.71 10.94
CA ARG A 63 -0.38 9.68 10.72
C ARG A 63 -0.65 10.45 9.44
N SER A 64 -0.59 11.77 9.51
CA SER A 64 -0.59 12.62 8.32
C SER A 64 0.72 12.44 7.57
N ILE A 65 0.65 11.93 6.35
CA ILE A 65 1.82 11.67 5.50
C ILE A 65 1.86 12.72 4.42
N ASP A 66 3.02 13.32 4.22
CA ASP A 66 3.27 14.21 3.10
C ASP A 66 3.53 13.39 1.82
N PHE A 67 2.49 13.28 0.99
CA PHE A 67 2.59 12.63 -0.32
C PHE A 67 2.98 13.61 -1.43
N HIS A 68 2.94 14.90 -1.16
CA HIS A 68 3.19 15.93 -2.17
C HIS A 68 4.66 16.33 -2.25
N ARG A 69 5.36 16.36 -1.12
CA ARG A 69 6.76 16.79 -1.05
C ARG A 69 7.00 18.15 -1.69
N LYS A 70 6.14 19.13 -1.37
CA LYS A 70 6.14 20.49 -2.01
C LYS A 70 7.28 21.41 -1.58
N LYS A 71 8.02 21.07 -0.53
CA LYS A 71 9.15 21.87 -0.07
C LYS A 71 10.37 21.58 -0.93
N ASP A 72 10.51 22.36 -2.00
CA ASP A 72 11.62 22.21 -2.92
C ASP A 72 12.87 22.90 -2.37
N ASP A 73 14.03 22.34 -2.68
CA ASP A 73 15.38 22.84 -2.39
C ASP A 73 15.75 22.96 -0.90
N ILE A 74 14.83 22.59 0.01
CA ILE A 74 15.09 22.57 1.44
C ILE A 74 15.52 21.18 1.85
N LYS A 75 16.69 21.07 2.48
CA LYS A 75 17.17 19.80 3.01
C LYS A 75 16.33 19.37 4.21
N ALA A 76 16.09 18.08 4.31
CA ALA A 76 15.43 17.48 5.46
C ALA A 76 16.24 16.30 5.97
N LYS A 77 16.47 16.24 7.29
CA LYS A 77 17.15 15.15 7.96
C LYS A 77 16.16 14.14 8.50
N ILE A 78 16.49 12.87 8.42
CA ILE A 78 15.68 11.78 8.96
C ILE A 78 15.93 11.67 10.46
N GLU A 79 14.91 11.98 11.25
CA GLU A 79 14.95 11.89 12.71
C GLU A 79 14.80 10.44 13.18
N ARG A 80 13.79 9.72 12.62
CA ARG A 80 13.47 8.36 13.04
C ARG A 80 12.58 7.64 12.04
N ILE A 81 12.61 6.31 12.08
CA ILE A 81 11.74 5.45 11.27
C ILE A 81 10.74 4.75 12.19
N GLU A 82 9.44 4.89 11.89
CA GLU A 82 8.35 4.40 12.72
C GLU A 82 7.52 3.32 12.03
N TYR A 83 6.91 2.45 12.87
CA TYR A 83 5.85 1.56 12.43
C TYR A 83 4.53 2.34 12.33
N ASP A 84 3.81 2.21 11.21
CA ASP A 84 2.46 2.74 11.05
C ASP A 84 1.44 1.59 10.95
N PRO A 85 0.43 1.51 11.84
CA PRO A 85 -0.58 0.46 11.79
C PRO A 85 -1.55 0.59 10.59
N ASN A 86 -1.59 1.74 9.92
CA ASN A 86 -2.53 2.01 8.83
C ASN A 86 -2.00 1.59 7.45
N ARG A 87 -0.71 1.25 7.37
CA ARG A 87 -0.07 0.86 6.11
C ARG A 87 0.92 -0.29 6.30
N SER A 88 1.28 -0.93 5.20
CA SER A 88 2.26 -2.02 5.23
C SER A 88 3.70 -1.51 5.26
N ALA A 89 3.97 -0.35 4.66
CA ALA A 89 5.27 0.32 4.66
C ALA A 89 5.57 0.98 6.01
N TYR A 90 6.86 1.21 6.32
CA TYR A 90 7.27 2.08 7.41
C TYR A 90 7.17 3.54 6.99
N VAL A 91 7.15 4.43 7.98
CA VAL A 91 7.16 5.87 7.78
C VAL A 91 8.40 6.47 8.43
N ALA A 92 8.98 7.47 7.78
CA ALA A 92 10.08 8.25 8.33
C ALA A 92 9.56 9.61 8.79
N LEU A 93 9.92 10.03 9.99
CA LEU A 93 9.77 11.40 10.45
C LEU A 93 11.00 12.17 9.97
N ILE A 94 10.77 13.21 9.20
CA ILE A 94 11.80 14.11 8.68
C ILE A 94 11.66 15.47 9.33
N LYS A 95 12.78 16.13 9.55
CA LYS A 95 12.89 17.52 10.02
C LYS A 95 13.59 18.33 8.95
N TYR A 96 12.91 19.33 8.44
CA TYR A 96 13.47 20.29 7.50
C TYR A 96 14.38 21.30 8.22
N GLU A 97 15.29 21.95 7.50
CA GLU A 97 16.15 23.00 8.03
C GLU A 97 15.35 24.18 8.62
N ASP A 98 14.13 24.43 8.11
CA ASP A 98 13.19 25.43 8.65
C ASP A 98 12.49 25.00 9.96
N GLY A 99 12.87 23.85 10.52
CA GLY A 99 12.33 23.31 11.78
C GLY A 99 11.01 22.54 11.63
N ILE A 100 10.35 22.58 10.47
CA ILE A 100 9.08 21.87 10.24
C ILE A 100 9.32 20.37 10.13
N MET A 101 8.46 19.59 10.78
CA MET A 101 8.52 18.13 10.75
C MET A 101 7.36 17.57 9.91
N ASN A 102 7.65 16.56 9.08
CA ASN A 102 6.65 15.84 8.30
C ASN A 102 6.90 14.32 8.34
N TYR A 103 5.84 13.54 8.16
CA TYR A 103 5.98 12.10 7.88
C TYR A 103 6.00 11.84 6.38
N ILE A 104 6.91 10.97 5.95
CA ILE A 104 6.96 10.45 4.57
C ILE A 104 6.92 8.93 4.58
N ILE A 105 6.63 8.31 3.42
CA ILE A 105 6.85 6.87 3.25
C ILE A 105 8.37 6.63 3.31
N ALA A 106 8.81 5.74 4.18
CA ALA A 106 10.23 5.42 4.28
C ALA A 106 10.65 4.54 3.08
N PRO A 107 11.64 4.95 2.29
CA PRO A 107 12.28 4.07 1.32
C PRO A 107 13.04 2.92 2.01
N ASN A 108 13.34 1.90 1.22
CA ASN A 108 14.24 0.84 1.65
C ASN A 108 15.69 1.37 1.71
N LYS A 109 16.49 0.83 2.62
CA LYS A 109 17.91 1.23 2.84
C LYS A 109 18.10 2.69 3.30
N LEU A 110 17.06 3.34 3.80
CA LEU A 110 17.15 4.65 4.42
C LEU A 110 17.47 4.50 5.90
N HIS A 111 18.40 5.33 6.40
CA HIS A 111 18.85 5.32 7.79
C HIS A 111 18.50 6.62 8.52
N VAL A 112 18.50 6.55 9.84
CA VAL A 112 18.36 7.73 10.69
C VAL A 112 19.62 8.58 10.53
N GLY A 113 19.45 9.88 10.33
CA GLY A 113 20.53 10.81 10.07
C GLY A 113 20.76 11.14 8.59
N ASP A 114 20.23 10.33 7.65
CA ASP A 114 20.35 10.61 6.22
C ASP A 114 19.64 11.92 5.86
N GLU A 115 20.20 12.63 4.89
CA GLU A 115 19.61 13.85 4.32
C GLU A 115 18.89 13.53 3.02
N ILE A 116 17.72 14.14 2.86
CA ILE A 116 16.89 14.04 1.66
C ILE A 116 16.45 15.42 1.20
N VAL A 117 16.31 15.58 -0.11
CA VAL A 117 15.88 16.83 -0.74
C VAL A 117 14.76 16.54 -1.74
N SER A 118 13.89 17.53 -1.95
CA SER A 118 12.92 17.52 -3.03
C SER A 118 13.23 18.67 -3.98
N GLY A 119 12.90 18.56 -5.27
CA GLY A 119 13.11 19.64 -6.23
C GLY A 119 13.47 19.13 -7.62
N ARG A 120 13.92 20.00 -8.49
CA ARG A 120 14.41 19.69 -9.83
C ARG A 120 15.92 19.41 -9.81
N ASN A 121 16.38 18.60 -10.75
CA ASN A 121 17.81 18.32 -10.98
C ASN A 121 18.60 18.03 -9.69
N LYS A 122 18.01 17.23 -8.80
CA LYS A 122 18.69 16.80 -7.57
C LYS A 122 19.50 15.52 -7.80
N GLU A 123 20.42 15.27 -6.88
CA GLU A 123 21.21 14.05 -6.88
C GLU A 123 20.33 12.79 -6.85
N ILE A 124 20.72 11.76 -7.60
CA ILE A 124 20.04 10.46 -7.65
C ILE A 124 20.35 9.67 -6.36
N LYS A 125 19.72 10.09 -5.26
CA LYS A 125 19.88 9.51 -3.94
C LYS A 125 18.56 8.96 -3.42
N ILE A 126 18.62 7.84 -2.69
CA ILE A 126 17.41 7.19 -2.12
C ILE A 126 16.70 8.17 -1.19
N GLY A 127 15.39 8.37 -1.41
CA GLY A 127 14.56 9.28 -0.63
C GLY A 127 14.39 10.67 -1.24
N ASN A 128 15.20 11.08 -2.22
CA ASN A 128 15.00 12.32 -2.94
C ASN A 128 13.77 12.24 -3.83
N CYS A 129 13.04 13.35 -3.92
CA CYS A 129 11.83 13.47 -4.70
C CYS A 129 12.03 14.50 -5.81
N MET A 130 11.81 14.09 -7.06
CA MET A 130 11.99 14.97 -8.21
C MET A 130 10.98 14.67 -9.32
N GLN A 131 10.99 15.49 -10.37
CA GLN A 131 10.16 15.23 -11.54
C GLN A 131 10.66 14.00 -12.29
N LEU A 132 9.74 13.33 -12.96
CA LEU A 132 10.05 12.11 -13.72
C LEU A 132 11.02 12.37 -14.87
N SER A 133 11.01 13.60 -15.45
CA SER A 133 11.98 14.03 -16.46
C SER A 133 13.42 13.97 -15.99
N ASP A 134 13.65 14.22 -14.70
CA ASP A 134 14.98 14.40 -14.13
C ASP A 134 15.57 13.07 -13.63
N ILE A 135 14.78 11.99 -13.69
CA ILE A 135 15.17 10.67 -13.21
C ILE A 135 15.64 9.80 -14.38
N PRO A 136 16.84 9.25 -14.36
CA PRO A 136 17.35 8.39 -15.44
C PRO A 136 16.56 7.10 -15.58
N MET A 137 16.54 6.55 -16.81
CA MET A 137 15.93 5.26 -17.11
C MET A 137 16.58 4.14 -16.29
N GLY A 138 15.79 3.11 -15.97
CA GLY A 138 16.23 1.98 -15.17
C GLY A 138 16.20 2.23 -13.66
N THR A 139 15.99 3.47 -13.19
CA THR A 139 15.94 3.78 -11.76
C THR A 139 14.65 3.25 -11.13
N ASP A 140 14.78 2.64 -9.95
CA ASP A 140 13.65 2.25 -9.11
C ASP A 140 13.04 3.49 -8.43
N ILE A 141 11.75 3.63 -8.54
CA ILE A 141 10.98 4.75 -7.98
C ILE A 141 9.74 4.28 -7.21
N HIS A 142 9.30 5.11 -6.28
CA HIS A 142 8.06 4.88 -5.52
C HIS A 142 7.32 6.19 -5.26
N ASN A 143 6.15 6.13 -4.62
CA ASN A 143 5.31 7.29 -4.30
C ASN A 143 5.05 8.19 -5.51
N ILE A 144 4.66 7.60 -6.64
CA ILE A 144 4.55 8.25 -7.93
C ILE A 144 3.24 9.01 -8.03
N GLU A 145 3.30 10.25 -8.50
CA GLU A 145 2.12 11.04 -8.85
C GLU A 145 1.50 10.54 -10.17
N MET A 146 0.18 10.61 -10.25
CA MET A 146 -0.55 10.35 -11.51
C MET A 146 -0.83 11.62 -12.30
N VAL A 147 -0.96 12.71 -11.59
CA VAL A 147 -1.20 14.07 -12.11
C VAL A 147 -0.24 14.99 -11.36
N PRO A 148 0.42 15.92 -12.03
CA PRO A 148 1.32 16.87 -11.37
C PRO A 148 0.64 17.59 -10.20
N ASN A 149 1.35 17.73 -9.09
CA ASN A 149 0.88 18.29 -7.83
C ASN A 149 -0.32 17.56 -7.18
N GLY A 150 -0.70 16.38 -7.66
CA GLY A 150 -1.80 15.57 -7.11
C GLY A 150 -1.40 14.69 -5.94
N GLY A 151 -0.14 14.71 -5.54
CA GLY A 151 0.48 13.84 -4.54
C GLY A 151 0.66 12.40 -5.02
N GLY A 152 1.61 11.70 -4.44
CA GLY A 152 1.92 10.32 -4.80
C GLY A 152 0.75 9.37 -4.55
N LYS A 153 0.32 8.64 -5.57
CA LYS A 153 -0.80 7.69 -5.53
C LYS A 153 -0.41 6.26 -5.87
N LEU A 154 0.60 6.08 -6.70
CA LEU A 154 1.09 4.76 -7.12
C LEU A 154 2.31 4.33 -6.28
N VAL A 155 2.53 3.02 -6.18
CA VAL A 155 3.73 2.41 -5.58
C VAL A 155 3.98 2.92 -4.16
N ARG A 156 3.04 2.64 -3.23
CA ARG A 156 3.13 3.05 -1.82
C ARG A 156 3.14 1.89 -0.83
N SER A 157 2.90 0.68 -1.32
CA SER A 157 2.86 -0.52 -0.48
C SER A 157 4.25 -1.02 -0.13
N ALA A 158 4.38 -1.75 0.97
CA ALA A 158 5.64 -2.35 1.40
C ALA A 158 6.33 -3.15 0.28
N GLY A 159 7.63 -2.91 0.09
CA GLY A 159 8.46 -3.59 -0.89
C GLY A 159 8.14 -3.28 -2.35
N ALA A 160 7.17 -2.40 -2.63
CA ALA A 160 6.84 -2.05 -4.00
C ALA A 160 7.88 -1.09 -4.60
N SER A 161 8.20 -1.30 -5.88
CA SER A 161 8.94 -0.35 -6.73
C SER A 161 8.30 -0.33 -8.11
N ALA A 162 8.56 0.71 -8.86
CA ALA A 162 8.31 0.81 -10.29
C ALA A 162 9.58 1.30 -10.96
N GLN A 163 9.73 1.02 -12.22
CA GLN A 163 10.94 1.35 -12.97
C GLN A 163 10.59 2.24 -14.17
N ILE A 164 11.40 3.25 -14.42
CA ILE A 164 11.30 4.06 -15.63
C ILE A 164 11.87 3.25 -16.77
N SER A 165 11.04 2.94 -17.78
CA SER A 165 11.42 2.13 -18.95
C SER A 165 11.74 2.97 -20.17
N GLY A 166 11.31 4.23 -20.21
CA GLY A 166 11.54 5.15 -21.31
C GLY A 166 10.94 6.52 -21.03
N ALA A 167 11.29 7.48 -21.85
CA ALA A 167 10.73 8.82 -21.85
C ALA A 167 10.33 9.21 -23.28
N ASP A 168 9.23 9.91 -23.38
CA ASP A 168 8.70 10.55 -24.58
C ASP A 168 8.71 12.07 -24.34
N GLU A 169 8.46 12.92 -25.31
CA GLU A 169 8.50 14.38 -25.15
C GLU A 169 7.75 14.89 -23.93
N ASN A 170 6.51 14.40 -23.72
CA ASN A 170 5.63 14.86 -22.62
C ASN A 170 5.37 13.78 -21.55
N TYR A 171 5.78 12.54 -21.80
CA TYR A 171 5.42 11.40 -20.95
C TYR A 171 6.61 10.50 -20.63
N CYS A 172 6.72 10.11 -19.36
CA CYS A 172 7.56 8.99 -18.96
C CYS A 172 6.77 7.68 -19.02
N ILE A 173 7.43 6.64 -19.51
CA ILE A 173 6.91 5.27 -19.55
C ILE A 173 7.37 4.53 -18.32
N ILE A 174 6.43 4.12 -17.50
CA ILE A 174 6.70 3.48 -16.20
C ILE A 174 6.18 2.05 -16.21
N LYS A 175 7.03 1.12 -15.84
CA LYS A 175 6.70 -0.29 -15.60
C LYS A 175 6.41 -0.48 -14.11
N LEU A 176 5.17 -0.81 -13.77
CA LEU A 176 4.73 -1.09 -12.40
C LEU A 176 5.08 -2.53 -12.00
N SER A 177 5.16 -2.79 -10.68
CA SER A 177 5.37 -4.13 -10.12
C SER A 177 4.32 -5.17 -10.54
N SER A 178 3.12 -4.71 -10.95
CA SER A 178 2.08 -5.58 -11.52
C SER A 178 2.35 -6.06 -12.95
N GLY A 179 3.40 -5.52 -13.62
CA GLY A 179 3.69 -5.72 -15.03
C GLY A 179 2.90 -4.79 -15.97
N GLU A 180 2.05 -3.91 -15.47
CA GLU A 180 1.40 -2.86 -16.27
C GLU A 180 2.42 -1.81 -16.67
N ILE A 181 2.45 -1.43 -17.95
CA ILE A 181 3.26 -0.34 -18.49
C ILE A 181 2.32 0.80 -18.83
N ARG A 182 2.63 1.98 -18.32
CA ARG A 182 1.79 3.15 -18.53
C ARG A 182 2.58 4.45 -18.71
N LYS A 183 1.96 5.39 -19.39
CA LYS A 183 2.45 6.77 -19.57
C LYS A 183 2.02 7.64 -18.37
N ILE A 184 2.94 8.44 -17.86
CA ILE A 184 2.69 9.48 -16.84
C ILE A 184 3.40 10.74 -17.31
N LEU A 185 2.80 11.91 -17.07
CA LEU A 185 3.38 13.19 -17.45
C LEU A 185 4.78 13.38 -16.86
N ASN A 186 5.71 13.91 -17.63
CA ASN A 186 7.11 14.15 -17.23
C ASN A 186 7.22 15.08 -16.01
N THR A 187 6.28 16.02 -15.87
CA THR A 187 6.21 16.98 -14.75
C THR A 187 5.68 16.37 -13.44
N ALA A 188 5.15 15.13 -13.48
CA ALA A 188 4.75 14.44 -12.27
C ALA A 188 5.97 14.03 -11.44
N ARG A 189 5.82 14.00 -10.12
CA ARG A 189 6.91 13.69 -9.19
C ARG A 189 6.93 12.23 -8.77
N ALA A 190 8.12 11.75 -8.47
CA ALA A 190 8.33 10.45 -7.84
C ALA A 190 9.49 10.52 -6.85
N THR A 191 9.53 9.57 -5.92
CA THR A 191 10.63 9.43 -4.95
C THR A 191 11.53 8.26 -5.38
N ILE A 192 12.84 8.47 -5.32
CA ILE A 192 13.84 7.47 -5.72
C ILE A 192 13.92 6.35 -4.69
N GLY A 193 14.06 5.12 -5.17
CA GLY A 193 14.21 3.88 -4.40
C GLY A 193 12.92 3.07 -4.31
N SER A 194 13.00 1.89 -3.73
CA SER A 194 11.87 1.01 -3.40
C SER A 194 11.30 1.32 -2.02
N VAL A 195 10.05 0.94 -1.76
CA VAL A 195 9.40 1.12 -0.45
C VAL A 195 9.98 0.14 0.58
N SER A 196 10.11 0.59 1.83
CA SER A 196 10.57 -0.21 2.96
C SER A 196 9.69 -1.43 3.26
N ASN A 197 10.17 -2.30 4.18
CA ASN A 197 9.46 -3.48 4.67
C ASN A 197 9.21 -4.55 3.57
N THR A 198 10.23 -4.85 2.78
CA THR A 198 10.19 -5.82 1.68
C THR A 198 9.69 -7.20 2.12
N ASP A 199 10.01 -7.63 3.35
CA ASP A 199 9.60 -8.92 3.91
C ASP A 199 8.12 -8.98 4.33
N HIS A 200 7.34 -7.93 4.13
CA HIS A 200 5.92 -7.90 4.51
C HIS A 200 5.12 -9.03 3.86
N GLN A 201 5.43 -9.40 2.63
CA GLN A 201 4.77 -10.48 1.90
C GLN A 201 5.00 -11.87 2.53
N ASN A 202 6.12 -12.05 3.23
CA ASN A 202 6.53 -13.31 3.84
C ASN A 202 5.90 -13.55 5.23
N ILE A 203 5.03 -12.63 5.70
CA ILE A 203 4.35 -12.74 7.00
C ILE A 203 3.34 -13.87 6.98
N LYS A 204 3.49 -14.80 7.92
CA LYS A 204 2.49 -15.82 8.23
C LYS A 204 1.82 -15.50 9.56
N ILE A 205 0.52 -15.28 9.52
CA ILE A 205 -0.26 -14.77 10.67
C ILE A 205 -0.37 -15.80 11.80
N GLY A 206 -0.45 -17.09 11.48
CA GLY A 206 -0.43 -18.21 12.40
C GLY A 206 -1.74 -18.47 13.18
N LYS A 207 -2.57 -17.44 13.45
CA LYS A 207 -3.85 -17.61 14.16
C LYS A 207 -4.96 -16.66 13.67
N ALA A 208 -6.21 -17.13 13.74
CA ALA A 208 -7.40 -16.35 13.33
C ALA A 208 -7.58 -15.06 14.16
N GLY A 209 -7.29 -15.10 15.46
CA GLY A 209 -7.40 -13.94 16.34
C GLY A 209 -6.56 -12.74 15.90
N ARG A 210 -5.40 -12.95 15.26
CA ARG A 210 -4.58 -11.88 14.72
C ARG A 210 -5.25 -11.16 13.55
N ASN A 211 -6.06 -11.86 12.74
CA ASN A 211 -6.90 -11.23 11.72
C ASN A 211 -7.99 -10.37 12.37
N ARG A 212 -8.56 -10.82 13.50
CA ARG A 212 -9.55 -10.05 14.26
C ARG A 212 -8.94 -8.75 14.78
N TRP A 213 -7.71 -8.77 15.30
CA TRP A 213 -6.98 -7.57 15.71
C TRP A 213 -6.75 -6.58 14.57
N LYS A 214 -6.59 -7.09 13.34
CA LYS A 214 -6.47 -6.24 12.13
C LYS A 214 -7.81 -5.76 11.58
N GLY A 215 -8.92 -6.03 12.27
CA GLY A 215 -10.26 -5.63 11.85
C GLY A 215 -10.87 -6.53 10.76
N LYS A 216 -10.29 -7.68 10.47
CA LYS A 216 -10.85 -8.66 9.53
C LYS A 216 -11.78 -9.63 10.28
N ARG A 217 -13.04 -9.67 9.90
CA ARG A 217 -14.01 -10.67 10.39
C ARG A 217 -13.95 -11.94 9.54
N PRO A 218 -14.41 -13.08 10.07
CA PRO A 218 -14.60 -14.30 9.28
C PRO A 218 -15.48 -14.04 8.06
N SER A 219 -15.18 -14.72 6.97
CA SER A 219 -15.99 -14.68 5.74
C SER A 219 -16.64 -16.04 5.54
N VAL A 220 -17.94 -16.05 5.33
CA VAL A 220 -18.71 -17.27 5.03
C VAL A 220 -18.73 -17.45 3.51
N ARG A 221 -18.56 -18.70 3.06
CA ARG A 221 -18.65 -19.04 1.64
C ARG A 221 -20.11 -19.00 1.18
N GLY A 222 -20.37 -18.54 -0.05
CA GLY A 222 -21.72 -18.45 -0.60
C GLY A 222 -22.46 -19.79 -0.61
N VAL A 223 -21.76 -20.90 -0.83
CA VAL A 223 -22.33 -22.27 -0.78
C VAL A 223 -22.86 -22.66 0.61
N ALA A 224 -22.38 -22.04 1.68
CA ALA A 224 -22.82 -22.28 3.06
C ALA A 224 -23.92 -21.29 3.53
N MET A 225 -24.48 -20.53 2.61
CA MET A 225 -25.56 -19.58 2.88
C MET A 225 -26.91 -20.12 2.38
N ASN A 226 -27.98 -19.46 2.79
CA ASN A 226 -29.31 -19.75 2.26
C ASN A 226 -29.47 -19.20 0.83
N PRO A 227 -30.44 -19.72 0.03
CA PRO A 227 -30.67 -19.24 -1.33
C PRO A 227 -30.96 -17.76 -1.43
N VAL A 228 -31.61 -17.17 -0.42
CA VAL A 228 -31.92 -15.74 -0.34
C VAL A 228 -30.68 -14.86 -0.17
N ASP A 229 -29.62 -15.41 0.45
CA ASP A 229 -28.40 -14.63 0.78
C ASP A 229 -27.33 -14.70 -0.30
N HIS A 230 -27.33 -15.77 -1.09
CA HIS A 230 -26.31 -15.97 -2.12
C HIS A 230 -26.81 -16.88 -3.25
N PRO A 231 -26.48 -16.60 -4.54
CA PRO A 231 -26.85 -17.45 -5.68
C PRO A 231 -26.32 -18.87 -5.65
N HIS A 232 -25.33 -19.17 -4.81
CA HIS A 232 -24.79 -20.53 -4.55
C HIS A 232 -25.37 -21.16 -3.29
N GLY A 233 -26.31 -20.50 -2.63
CA GLY A 233 -26.90 -21.00 -1.38
C GLY A 233 -27.96 -22.08 -1.63
N GLY A 234 -28.26 -22.80 -0.56
CA GLY A 234 -29.28 -23.86 -0.57
C GLY A 234 -28.72 -25.25 -0.79
N GLY A 235 -29.64 -26.23 -0.87
CA GLY A 235 -29.34 -27.65 -1.02
C GLY A 235 -29.20 -28.38 0.32
N GLU A 236 -29.17 -29.71 0.27
CA GLU A 236 -28.97 -30.60 1.42
C GLU A 236 -27.51 -31.01 1.54
N GLY A 237 -26.96 -30.91 2.76
CA GLY A 237 -25.58 -31.34 3.06
C GLY A 237 -24.51 -30.58 2.30
N LYS A 238 -23.53 -31.27 1.73
CA LYS A 238 -22.43 -30.68 0.93
C LYS A 238 -22.84 -30.57 -0.53
N THR A 239 -23.59 -29.55 -0.87
CA THR A 239 -23.96 -29.26 -2.25
C THR A 239 -22.86 -28.55 -3.03
N SER A 240 -22.82 -28.71 -4.35
CA SER A 240 -22.00 -27.93 -5.26
C SER A 240 -22.64 -26.55 -5.51
N GLY A 241 -21.89 -25.61 -6.11
CA GLY A 241 -22.42 -24.28 -6.40
C GLY A 241 -23.52 -24.23 -7.45
N GLY A 242 -23.79 -25.30 -8.19
CA GLY A 242 -24.86 -25.44 -9.18
C GLY A 242 -24.72 -24.58 -10.43
N ARG A 243 -23.79 -23.65 -10.49
CA ARG A 243 -23.54 -22.69 -11.57
C ARG A 243 -22.10 -22.18 -11.59
N SER A 244 -21.76 -21.45 -12.64
CA SER A 244 -20.45 -20.76 -12.69
C SER A 244 -20.28 -19.84 -11.48
N PRO A 245 -19.06 -19.69 -10.93
CA PRO A 245 -18.81 -18.88 -9.73
C PRO A 245 -19.26 -17.43 -9.92
N VAL A 246 -20.16 -16.98 -9.05
CA VAL A 246 -20.68 -15.61 -9.04
C VAL A 246 -20.53 -14.97 -7.65
N SER A 247 -20.58 -13.63 -7.62
CA SER A 247 -20.64 -12.84 -6.40
C SER A 247 -22.07 -12.86 -5.81
N PRO A 248 -22.26 -12.36 -4.55
CA PRO A 248 -23.61 -12.19 -3.98
C PRO A 248 -24.55 -11.34 -4.83
N TRP A 249 -24.03 -10.54 -5.73
CA TRP A 249 -24.78 -9.68 -6.67
C TRP A 249 -24.88 -10.29 -8.08
N CYS A 250 -24.77 -11.59 -8.21
CA CYS A 250 -24.84 -12.35 -9.47
C CYS A 250 -23.81 -11.98 -10.53
N GLN A 251 -22.77 -11.21 -10.18
CA GLN A 251 -21.68 -10.91 -11.11
C GLN A 251 -20.71 -12.07 -11.20
N SER A 252 -20.27 -12.42 -12.41
CA SER A 252 -19.27 -13.46 -12.63
C SER A 252 -17.99 -13.18 -11.83
N ALA A 253 -17.55 -14.15 -11.01
CA ALA A 253 -16.32 -14.05 -10.22
C ALA A 253 -15.06 -14.33 -11.05
N LYS A 254 -15.18 -15.02 -12.18
CA LYS A 254 -14.07 -15.35 -13.08
C LYS A 254 -14.24 -14.66 -14.42
N GLY A 255 -13.17 -14.11 -14.97
CA GLY A 255 -13.12 -13.55 -16.32
C GLY A 255 -13.75 -12.17 -16.53
N LEU A 256 -14.58 -11.68 -15.63
CA LEU A 256 -15.22 -10.38 -15.76
C LEU A 256 -14.19 -9.24 -15.69
N LYS A 257 -14.21 -8.36 -16.69
CA LYS A 257 -13.40 -7.13 -16.71
C LYS A 257 -14.10 -6.06 -15.85
N THR A 258 -13.57 -5.82 -14.63
CA THR A 258 -14.20 -4.91 -13.65
C THR A 258 -13.79 -3.44 -13.81
N ARG A 259 -12.79 -3.11 -14.65
CA ARG A 259 -12.36 -1.72 -14.87
C ARG A 259 -13.44 -0.92 -15.57
N LYS A 260 -14.02 0.07 -14.87
CA LYS A 260 -15.08 0.96 -15.40
C LYS A 260 -14.52 2.20 -16.10
N ASN A 261 -13.42 2.77 -15.59
CA ASN A 261 -12.83 3.99 -16.16
C ASN A 261 -12.12 3.69 -17.48
N LYS A 262 -12.74 4.03 -18.59
CA LYS A 262 -12.20 3.85 -19.94
C LYS A 262 -11.35 5.05 -20.40
N VAL A 263 -11.60 6.24 -19.86
CA VAL A 263 -10.93 7.50 -20.28
C VAL A 263 -9.40 7.39 -20.09
N THR A 264 -8.95 6.80 -18.99
CA THR A 264 -7.53 6.64 -18.69
C THR A 264 -6.86 5.45 -19.39
N ASN A 265 -7.58 4.72 -20.27
CA ASN A 265 -6.97 3.62 -21.05
C ASN A 265 -5.91 4.12 -22.02
N LYS A 266 -6.03 5.35 -22.52
CA LYS A 266 -5.05 5.99 -23.42
C LYS A 266 -3.64 6.10 -22.81
N TYR A 267 -3.55 6.09 -21.48
CA TYR A 267 -2.27 6.12 -20.76
C TYR A 267 -1.69 4.74 -20.45
N ILE A 268 -2.39 3.65 -20.80
CA ILE A 268 -1.91 2.28 -20.58
C ILE A 268 -1.38 1.73 -21.91
N ILE A 269 -0.06 1.52 -21.99
CA ILE A 269 0.61 0.93 -23.16
C ILE A 269 0.39 -0.59 -23.16
N SER A 270 0.69 -1.24 -22.02
CA SER A 270 0.54 -2.68 -21.89
C SER A 270 -0.09 -3.01 -20.54
N ARG A 271 -1.07 -3.90 -20.54
CA ARG A 271 -1.68 -4.42 -19.32
C ARG A 271 -0.85 -5.56 -18.75
N ARG A 272 -1.02 -5.84 -17.44
CA ARG A 272 -0.42 -7.02 -16.82
C ARG A 272 -0.75 -8.28 -17.61
N LYS A 273 0.26 -9.11 -17.84
CA LYS A 273 0.04 -10.45 -18.43
C LYS A 273 -0.85 -11.26 -17.48
N LYS A 274 -1.85 -11.95 -18.02
CA LYS A 274 -2.60 -12.93 -17.24
C LYS A 274 -1.62 -14.08 -16.93
N SER A 275 -1.52 -14.49 -15.65
CA SER A 275 -0.93 -15.78 -15.34
C SER A 275 -1.79 -16.85 -16.03
N LYS A 276 -1.14 -17.70 -16.82
CA LYS A 276 -1.79 -18.89 -17.40
C LYS A 276 -2.27 -19.81 -16.28
#